data_0ea6695de188de6a100b07ac58cffabc
#
_entry.id   0ea6695de188de6a100b07ac58cffabc
#
_cell.length_a   1.000
_cell.length_b   1.000
_cell.length_c   1.000
_cell.angle_alpha   90.00
_cell.angle_beta   90.00
_cell.angle_gamma   90.00
#
_symmetry.space_group_name_H-M   'P 1'
#
loop_
_entity.id
_entity.type
_entity.pdbx_description
1 polymer ?
#
loop_
_entity_poly.entity_id
_entity_poly.type
_entity_poly.pdbx_seq_one_letter_code
_entity_poly.pdbx_strand_id
1 'polypeptide(L)'
;MLIPDNVLKQKLNNVYFIWGSGKTTAANELNRRYGFYVYSTDNNRSKHFKNADPKYQPGLCRDVPDVWALEPEDASQWEGEIVRDFTPMVIADLIQLSVLHEGVICEGDIYIDAVIPLITHAVTISNYGVPYDFFDRPGQRNMLDEIRNRDISEEEKEKLIKNAYRIVGGGEKSDLNPKREIPRETTQYGVKQIIRDDNSTVEQTADLIAKYFGLPQR
;
A
#
# COMPACT_ATOMS: atom_id res chain seq x y z
N MET A 1 10.88 10.82 -25.75
CA MET A 1 10.48 12.15 -25.21
C MET A 1 9.93 11.90 -23.82
N LEU A 2 10.53 12.52 -22.79
CA LEU A 2 10.02 12.43 -21.42
C LEU A 2 8.88 13.44 -21.26
N ILE A 3 7.78 13.03 -20.64
CA ILE A 3 6.67 13.92 -20.30
C ILE A 3 7.11 14.75 -19.08
N PRO A 4 7.05 16.08 -19.10
CA PRO A 4 7.43 16.91 -17.96
C PRO A 4 6.52 16.68 -16.75
N ASP A 5 7.09 16.74 -15.54
CA ASP A 5 6.38 16.47 -14.28
C ASP A 5 5.15 17.38 -14.08
N ASN A 6 5.23 18.64 -14.48
CA ASN A 6 4.09 19.56 -14.38
C ASN A 6 2.90 19.13 -15.25
N VAL A 7 3.14 18.47 -16.39
CA VAL A 7 2.08 17.91 -17.24
C VAL A 7 1.47 16.67 -16.58
N LEU A 8 2.32 15.78 -16.03
CA LEU A 8 1.84 14.62 -15.27
C LEU A 8 1.04 15.06 -14.04
N LYS A 9 1.54 16.03 -13.28
CA LYS A 9 0.84 16.60 -12.13
C LYS A 9 -0.53 17.18 -12.49
N GLN A 10 -0.64 17.85 -13.65
CA GLN A 10 -1.92 18.35 -14.13
C GLN A 10 -2.90 17.21 -14.47
N LYS A 11 -2.38 16.10 -15.01
CA LYS A 11 -3.19 14.91 -15.33
C LYS A 11 -3.66 14.15 -14.09
N LEU A 12 -2.91 14.23 -13.00
CA LEU A 12 -3.19 13.55 -11.74
C LEU A 12 -3.85 14.46 -10.69
N ASN A 13 -4.35 15.64 -11.08
CA ASN A 13 -4.90 16.64 -10.15
C ASN A 13 -6.18 16.19 -9.43
N ASN A 14 -6.92 15.23 -9.98
CA ASN A 14 -8.10 14.61 -9.38
C ASN A 14 -7.83 13.20 -8.85
N VAL A 15 -6.56 12.85 -8.64
CA VAL A 15 -6.14 11.59 -8.01
C VAL A 15 -5.76 11.86 -6.56
N TYR A 16 -6.34 11.06 -5.65
CA TYR A 16 -6.21 11.18 -4.20
C TYR A 16 -5.50 9.93 -3.66
N PHE A 17 -4.32 10.10 -3.10
CA PHE A 17 -3.51 8.98 -2.60
C PHE A 17 -3.76 8.74 -1.12
N ILE A 18 -4.02 7.47 -0.75
CA ILE A 18 -4.22 7.06 0.63
C ILE A 18 -3.28 5.89 0.95
N TRP A 19 -2.37 6.13 1.90
CA TRP A 19 -1.41 5.14 2.38
C TRP A 19 -1.67 4.70 3.82
N GLY A 20 -1.03 3.63 4.25
CA GLY A 20 -1.02 3.19 5.64
C GLY A 20 -2.16 2.23 6.01
N SER A 21 -2.51 2.22 7.28
CA SER A 21 -3.46 1.25 7.84
C SER A 21 -4.91 1.66 7.65
N GLY A 22 -5.76 0.73 7.16
CA GLY A 22 -7.19 1.01 6.94
C GLY A 22 -7.47 1.82 5.66
N LYS A 23 -6.47 1.96 4.78
CA LYS A 23 -6.56 2.67 3.49
C LYS A 23 -7.73 2.21 2.64
N THR A 24 -7.91 0.90 2.47
CA THR A 24 -9.00 0.31 1.65
C THR A 24 -10.39 0.64 2.21
N THR A 25 -10.54 0.57 3.54
CA THR A 25 -11.81 0.89 4.20
C THR A 25 -12.15 2.38 4.04
N ALA A 26 -11.17 3.26 4.22
CA ALA A 26 -11.36 4.70 4.02
C ALA A 26 -11.64 5.04 2.54
N ALA A 27 -10.95 4.40 1.60
CA ALA A 27 -11.17 4.57 0.17
C ALA A 27 -12.60 4.17 -0.25
N ASN A 28 -13.09 3.04 0.26
CA ASN A 28 -14.46 2.59 0.00
C ASN A 28 -15.51 3.53 0.59
N GLU A 29 -15.28 4.10 1.76
CA GLU A 29 -16.19 5.08 2.35
C GLU A 29 -16.23 6.39 1.53
N LEU A 30 -15.07 6.85 1.05
CA LEU A 30 -15.01 8.01 0.16
C LEU A 30 -15.68 7.72 -1.21
N ASN A 31 -15.52 6.50 -1.75
CA ASN A 31 -16.27 6.08 -2.94
C ASN A 31 -17.77 6.15 -2.70
N ARG A 32 -18.26 5.63 -1.58
CA ARG A 32 -19.68 5.65 -1.21
C ARG A 32 -20.23 7.08 -1.12
N ARG A 33 -19.44 8.04 -0.62
CA ARG A 33 -19.85 9.44 -0.43
C ARG A 33 -19.76 10.27 -1.71
N TYR A 34 -18.68 10.09 -2.46
CA TYR A 34 -18.33 10.99 -3.58
C TYR A 34 -18.47 10.33 -4.95
N GLY A 35 -18.65 9.02 -5.01
CA GLY A 35 -18.70 8.28 -6.28
C GLY A 35 -17.34 8.15 -6.97
N PHE A 36 -16.25 8.42 -6.27
CA PHE A 36 -14.89 8.34 -6.82
C PHE A 36 -14.51 6.89 -7.13
N TYR A 37 -13.79 6.69 -8.22
CA TYR A 37 -13.27 5.38 -8.56
C TYR A 37 -12.16 4.98 -7.59
N VAL A 38 -12.19 3.75 -7.06
CA VAL A 38 -11.13 3.22 -6.19
C VAL A 38 -10.19 2.35 -7.01
N TYR A 39 -8.94 2.77 -7.12
CA TYR A 39 -7.85 2.02 -7.69
C TYR A 39 -7.00 1.43 -6.57
N SER A 40 -7.05 0.11 -6.41
CA SER A 40 -6.19 -0.63 -5.47
C SER A 40 -4.95 -1.13 -6.21
N THR A 41 -3.76 -0.76 -5.76
CA THR A 41 -2.51 -1.26 -6.35
C THR A 41 -2.38 -2.76 -6.12
N ASP A 42 -2.80 -3.26 -4.94
CA ASP A 42 -2.75 -4.67 -4.58
C ASP A 42 -3.59 -5.51 -5.55
N ASN A 43 -4.82 -5.07 -5.85
CA ASN A 43 -5.73 -5.76 -6.77
C ASN A 43 -5.24 -5.75 -8.22
N ASN A 44 -4.47 -4.75 -8.63
CA ASN A 44 -3.92 -4.62 -9.97
C ASN A 44 -2.53 -5.22 -10.13
N ARG A 45 -1.88 -5.64 -9.04
CA ARG A 45 -0.53 -6.19 -9.03
C ARG A 45 -0.36 -7.36 -10.01
N SER A 46 -1.27 -8.34 -9.98
CA SER A 46 -1.22 -9.48 -10.92
C SER A 46 -1.33 -9.08 -12.38
N LYS A 47 -2.10 -8.03 -12.71
CA LYS A 47 -2.19 -7.46 -14.05
C LYS A 47 -0.85 -6.88 -14.48
N HIS A 48 -0.18 -6.14 -13.59
CA HIS A 48 1.12 -5.54 -13.88
C HIS A 48 2.21 -6.59 -14.07
N PHE A 49 2.27 -7.61 -13.21
CA PHE A 49 3.19 -8.74 -13.42
C PHE A 49 3.03 -9.40 -14.81
N LYS A 50 1.78 -9.64 -15.24
CA LYS A 50 1.49 -10.26 -16.54
C LYS A 50 1.89 -9.39 -17.76
N ASN A 51 1.90 -8.07 -17.59
CA ASN A 51 2.17 -7.10 -18.65
C ASN A 51 3.55 -6.46 -18.53
N ALA A 52 4.38 -6.91 -17.60
CA ALA A 52 5.73 -6.38 -17.42
C ALA A 52 6.64 -6.75 -18.57
N ASP A 53 7.49 -5.80 -18.97
CA ASP A 53 8.56 -6.00 -19.95
C ASP A 53 9.91 -6.05 -19.19
N PRO A 54 10.70 -7.14 -19.34
CA PRO A 54 11.96 -7.29 -18.60
C PRO A 54 12.98 -6.16 -18.88
N LYS A 55 12.82 -5.44 -19.98
CA LYS A 55 13.66 -4.28 -20.29
C LYS A 55 13.35 -3.07 -19.40
N TYR A 56 12.09 -2.90 -18.98
CA TYR A 56 11.63 -1.73 -18.25
C TYR A 56 11.22 -2.04 -16.81
N GLN A 57 10.81 -3.26 -16.54
CA GLN A 57 10.39 -3.75 -15.22
C GLN A 57 11.08 -5.08 -14.86
N PRO A 58 12.42 -5.10 -14.77
CA PRO A 58 13.18 -6.34 -14.52
C PRO A 58 12.80 -6.99 -13.18
N GLY A 59 12.45 -6.22 -12.17
CA GLY A 59 12.02 -6.74 -10.86
C GLY A 59 10.72 -7.52 -10.91
N LEU A 60 9.79 -7.16 -11.83
CA LEU A 60 8.54 -7.88 -12.02
C LEU A 60 8.68 -9.16 -12.86
N CYS A 61 9.78 -9.29 -13.61
CA CYS A 61 9.99 -10.41 -14.55
C CYS A 61 10.96 -11.46 -14.01
N ARG A 62 11.55 -11.25 -12.84
CA ARG A 62 12.46 -12.22 -12.22
C ARG A 62 11.68 -13.31 -11.47
N ASP A 63 12.35 -14.44 -11.19
CA ASP A 63 11.79 -15.49 -10.37
C ASP A 63 11.39 -14.97 -8.98
N VAL A 64 10.23 -15.38 -8.52
CA VAL A 64 9.74 -15.03 -7.19
C VAL A 64 10.43 -15.94 -6.18
N PRO A 65 11.24 -15.40 -5.24
CA PRO A 65 11.86 -16.22 -4.21
C PRO A 65 10.82 -16.73 -3.21
N ASP A 66 11.20 -17.71 -2.41
CA ASP A 66 10.45 -18.00 -1.19
C ASP A 66 10.66 -16.86 -0.18
N VAL A 67 9.77 -15.87 -0.23
CA VAL A 67 9.89 -14.64 0.56
C VAL A 67 10.00 -14.95 2.06
N TRP A 68 9.32 -16.01 2.51
CA TRP A 68 9.33 -16.39 3.93
C TRP A 68 10.65 -17.03 4.38
N ALA A 69 11.49 -17.44 3.43
CA ALA A 69 12.83 -17.96 3.70
C ALA A 69 13.94 -16.89 3.63
N LEU A 70 13.62 -15.68 3.15
CA LEU A 70 14.57 -14.56 3.09
C LEU A 70 14.80 -13.95 4.46
N GLU A 71 15.96 -13.32 4.67
CA GLU A 71 16.12 -12.39 5.79
C GLU A 71 15.20 -11.15 5.59
N PRO A 72 14.72 -10.50 6.68
CA PRO A 72 13.79 -9.38 6.58
C PRO A 72 14.28 -8.23 5.70
N GLU A 73 15.57 -7.95 5.72
CA GLU A 73 16.20 -6.91 4.90
C GLU A 73 16.15 -7.26 3.41
N ASP A 74 16.44 -8.53 3.06
CA ASP A 74 16.39 -9.03 1.67
C ASP A 74 14.94 -9.06 1.15
N ALA A 75 14.00 -9.47 1.99
CA ALA A 75 12.57 -9.45 1.67
C ALA A 75 12.08 -8.01 1.43
N SER A 76 12.50 -7.06 2.27
CA SER A 76 12.18 -5.64 2.12
C SER A 76 12.78 -5.04 0.86
N GLN A 77 14.03 -5.38 0.55
CA GLN A 77 14.69 -4.93 -0.68
C GLN A 77 13.97 -5.49 -1.91
N TRP A 78 13.66 -6.79 -1.90
CA TRP A 78 12.95 -7.46 -3.00
C TRP A 78 11.59 -6.82 -3.27
N GLU A 79 10.80 -6.56 -2.22
CA GLU A 79 9.51 -5.89 -2.33
C GLU A 79 9.67 -4.45 -2.82
N GLY A 80 10.66 -3.72 -2.32
CA GLY A 80 10.96 -2.35 -2.74
C GLY A 80 11.30 -2.25 -4.23
N GLU A 81 12.03 -3.22 -4.78
CA GLU A 81 12.33 -3.29 -6.22
C GLU A 81 11.08 -3.56 -7.06
N ILE A 82 10.21 -4.46 -6.59
CA ILE A 82 8.91 -4.71 -7.24
C ILE A 82 8.07 -3.45 -7.25
N VAL A 83 7.90 -2.79 -6.10
CA VAL A 83 7.10 -1.56 -5.96
C VAL A 83 7.64 -0.46 -6.85
N ARG A 84 8.97 -0.33 -6.97
CA ARG A 84 9.61 0.63 -7.87
C ARG A 84 9.27 0.36 -9.33
N ASP A 85 9.35 -0.89 -9.76
CA ASP A 85 9.18 -1.27 -11.14
C ASP A 85 7.71 -1.22 -11.59
N PHE A 86 6.75 -1.50 -10.71
CA PHE A 86 5.35 -1.40 -11.12
C PHE A 86 4.77 0.01 -11.00
N THR A 87 5.38 0.91 -10.24
CA THR A 87 4.90 2.28 -10.05
C THR A 87 4.65 3.05 -11.35
N PRO A 88 5.52 3.02 -12.37
CA PRO A 88 5.23 3.67 -13.66
C PRO A 88 3.97 3.13 -14.35
N MET A 89 3.68 1.83 -14.19
CA MET A 89 2.49 1.21 -14.75
C MET A 89 1.23 1.68 -14.01
N VAL A 90 1.30 1.79 -12.67
CA VAL A 90 0.24 2.39 -11.84
C VAL A 90 -0.03 3.83 -12.27
N ILE A 91 1.02 4.64 -12.46
CA ILE A 91 0.87 6.04 -12.92
C ILE A 91 0.17 6.10 -14.27
N ALA A 92 0.51 5.20 -15.21
CA ALA A 92 -0.16 5.12 -16.51
C ALA A 92 -1.66 4.78 -16.39
N ASP A 93 -2.01 3.80 -15.54
CA ASP A 93 -3.41 3.46 -15.25
C ASP A 93 -4.14 4.67 -14.62
N LEU A 94 -3.52 5.36 -13.66
CA LEU A 94 -4.11 6.52 -12.99
C LEU A 94 -4.36 7.69 -13.94
N ILE A 95 -3.46 7.94 -14.90
CA ILE A 95 -3.66 8.97 -15.94
C ILE A 95 -4.88 8.62 -16.80
N GLN A 96 -5.08 7.37 -17.17
CA GLN A 96 -6.25 6.94 -17.92
C GLN A 96 -7.54 7.11 -17.11
N LEU A 97 -7.51 6.67 -15.85
CA LEU A 97 -8.67 6.75 -14.96
C LEU A 97 -9.03 8.19 -14.62
N SER A 98 -8.04 9.08 -14.47
CA SER A 98 -8.26 10.50 -14.18
C SER A 98 -9.03 11.25 -15.27
N VAL A 99 -8.99 10.75 -16.50
CA VAL A 99 -9.79 11.29 -17.63
C VAL A 99 -11.22 10.74 -17.64
N LEU A 100 -11.41 9.55 -17.11
CA LEU A 100 -12.70 8.83 -17.16
C LEU A 100 -13.59 9.12 -15.95
N HIS A 101 -13.00 9.56 -14.82
CA HIS A 101 -13.70 9.74 -13.56
C HIS A 101 -13.50 11.14 -12.99
N GLU A 102 -14.50 11.67 -12.30
CA GLU A 102 -14.44 12.96 -11.60
C GLU A 102 -13.38 12.97 -10.49
N GLY A 103 -13.15 11.82 -9.86
CA GLY A 103 -12.10 11.61 -8.86
C GLY A 103 -11.68 10.15 -8.84
N VAL A 104 -10.40 9.93 -8.57
CA VAL A 104 -9.80 8.61 -8.43
C VAL A 104 -9.09 8.53 -7.09
N ILE A 105 -9.40 7.53 -6.28
CA ILE A 105 -8.67 7.23 -5.06
C ILE A 105 -7.68 6.11 -5.37
N CYS A 106 -6.39 6.37 -5.19
CA CYS A 106 -5.33 5.37 -5.28
C CYS A 106 -4.97 4.91 -3.88
N GLU A 107 -5.14 3.63 -3.58
CA GLU A 107 -4.75 3.03 -2.31
C GLU A 107 -3.83 1.84 -2.53
N GLY A 108 -2.90 1.60 -1.59
CA GLY A 108 -1.94 0.50 -1.63
C GLY A 108 -0.50 0.98 -1.76
N ASP A 109 0.40 0.05 -2.04
CA ASP A 109 1.81 0.34 -2.07
C ASP A 109 2.23 0.93 -3.42
N ILE A 110 3.03 1.99 -3.38
CA ILE A 110 3.59 2.68 -4.53
C ILE A 110 4.93 3.30 -4.12
N TYR A 111 5.87 3.41 -5.05
CA TYR A 111 7.17 4.03 -4.77
C TYR A 111 7.01 5.54 -4.60
N ILE A 112 7.05 5.99 -3.35
CA ILE A 112 6.67 7.35 -2.93
C ILE A 112 7.54 8.40 -3.60
N ASP A 113 8.86 8.21 -3.68
CA ASP A 113 9.79 9.15 -4.31
C ASP A 113 9.42 9.49 -5.76
N ALA A 114 8.91 8.52 -6.51
CA ALA A 114 8.50 8.72 -7.88
C ALA A 114 7.16 9.44 -8.01
N VAL A 115 6.30 9.36 -6.98
CA VAL A 115 4.92 9.86 -7.05
C VAL A 115 4.78 11.25 -6.44
N ILE A 116 5.50 11.55 -5.37
CA ILE A 116 5.40 12.83 -4.65
C ILE A 116 5.53 14.06 -5.57
N PRO A 117 6.45 14.12 -6.53
CA PRO A 117 6.53 15.27 -7.43
C PRO A 117 5.31 15.46 -8.33
N LEU A 118 4.54 14.39 -8.53
CA LEU A 118 3.46 14.30 -9.49
C LEU A 118 2.06 14.49 -8.90
N ILE A 119 1.94 14.51 -7.57
CA ILE A 119 0.64 14.48 -6.87
C ILE A 119 0.36 15.78 -6.13
N THR A 120 -0.92 16.06 -5.92
CA THR A 120 -1.39 17.21 -5.14
C THR A 120 -2.06 16.78 -3.84
N HIS A 121 -2.67 15.59 -3.83
CA HIS A 121 -3.49 15.11 -2.72
C HIS A 121 -2.98 13.75 -2.22
N ALA A 122 -2.42 13.75 -1.02
CA ALA A 122 -1.94 12.52 -0.38
C ALA A 122 -2.13 12.58 1.13
N VAL A 123 -2.53 11.46 1.72
CA VAL A 123 -2.58 11.26 3.17
C VAL A 123 -2.04 9.90 3.55
N THR A 124 -1.50 9.81 4.76
CA THR A 124 -1.15 8.53 5.40
C THR A 124 -2.03 8.32 6.62
N ILE A 125 -2.61 7.13 6.73
CA ILE A 125 -3.38 6.71 7.91
C ILE A 125 -2.49 5.86 8.80
N SER A 126 -2.41 6.19 10.07
CA SER A 126 -1.69 5.42 11.08
C SER A 126 -2.62 5.03 12.21
N ASN A 127 -2.62 3.76 12.59
CA ASN A 127 -3.31 3.28 13.78
C ASN A 127 -2.37 3.41 14.97
N TYR A 128 -2.79 4.12 16.00
CA TYR A 128 -2.02 4.30 17.22
C TYR A 128 -2.67 3.54 18.35
N GLY A 129 -1.89 2.66 19.00
CA GLY A 129 -2.38 1.91 20.17
C GLY A 129 -3.17 0.63 19.85
N VAL A 130 -3.56 0.40 18.61
CA VAL A 130 -4.30 -0.82 18.22
C VAL A 130 -3.31 -1.95 17.99
N PRO A 131 -3.35 -3.06 18.73
CA PRO A 131 -2.60 -4.26 18.43
C PRO A 131 -2.94 -4.71 17.01
N TYR A 132 -1.92 -4.85 16.18
CA TYR A 132 -2.10 -5.21 14.79
C TYR A 132 -1.34 -6.47 14.48
N ASP A 133 -2.06 -7.57 14.24
CA ASP A 133 -1.49 -8.76 13.64
C ASP A 133 -1.80 -8.75 12.14
N PHE A 134 -0.75 -8.69 11.32
CA PHE A 134 -0.87 -8.69 9.86
C PHE A 134 -1.63 -9.94 9.38
N PHE A 135 -1.38 -11.11 9.97
CA PHE A 135 -1.97 -12.36 9.54
C PHE A 135 -3.40 -12.59 10.07
N ASP A 136 -3.91 -11.76 10.97
CA ASP A 136 -5.31 -11.81 11.39
C ASP A 136 -6.28 -11.22 10.36
N ARG A 137 -5.76 -10.57 9.32
CA ARG A 137 -6.59 -10.02 8.24
C ARG A 137 -7.20 -11.10 7.36
N PRO A 138 -8.46 -10.90 6.90
CA PRO A 138 -9.01 -11.70 5.80
C PRO A 138 -8.06 -11.63 4.58
N GLY A 139 -7.68 -12.77 4.04
CA GLY A 139 -6.75 -12.87 2.90
C GLY A 139 -5.29 -13.10 3.28
N GLN A 140 -4.80 -12.59 4.42
CA GLN A 140 -3.43 -12.84 4.88
C GLN A 140 -3.29 -14.13 5.69
N ARG A 141 -4.37 -14.61 6.31
CA ARG A 141 -4.38 -15.92 7.02
C ARG A 141 -3.94 -17.06 6.13
N ASN A 142 -4.34 -17.04 4.86
CA ASN A 142 -3.98 -18.04 3.89
C ASN A 142 -2.46 -18.16 3.68
N MET A 143 -1.70 -17.07 3.88
CA MET A 143 -0.24 -17.07 3.74
C MET A 143 0.43 -17.99 4.78
N LEU A 144 -0.03 -17.96 6.04
CA LEU A 144 0.46 -18.90 7.06
C LEU A 144 -0.03 -20.32 6.79
N ASP A 145 -1.24 -20.48 6.27
CA ASP A 145 -1.76 -21.81 5.92
C ASP A 145 -1.00 -22.42 4.74
N GLU A 146 -0.54 -21.63 3.78
CA GLU A 146 0.38 -22.08 2.73
C GLU A 146 1.69 -22.65 3.32
N ILE A 147 2.29 -22.01 4.32
CA ILE A 147 3.48 -22.51 5.00
C ILE A 147 3.15 -23.82 5.76
N ARG A 148 2.04 -23.85 6.50
CA ARG A 148 1.61 -25.02 7.27
C ARG A 148 1.33 -26.25 6.41
N ASN A 149 0.88 -26.04 5.17
CA ASN A 149 0.53 -27.11 4.23
C ASN A 149 1.72 -27.54 3.36
N ARG A 150 2.93 -26.99 3.54
CA ARG A 150 4.12 -27.45 2.82
C ARG A 150 4.54 -28.85 3.24
N ASP A 151 5.06 -29.63 2.29
CA ASP A 151 5.66 -30.94 2.56
C ASP A 151 7.12 -30.80 3.04
N ILE A 152 7.28 -30.25 4.25
CA ILE A 152 8.54 -30.05 4.95
C ILE A 152 8.36 -30.38 6.43
N SER A 153 9.44 -30.49 7.19
CA SER A 153 9.38 -30.80 8.61
C SER A 153 8.63 -29.72 9.43
N GLU A 154 8.05 -30.10 10.56
CA GLU A 154 7.37 -29.15 11.45
C GLU A 154 8.34 -28.08 11.97
N GLU A 155 9.59 -28.43 12.23
CA GLU A 155 10.63 -27.48 12.64
C GLU A 155 10.88 -26.40 11.56
N GLU A 156 10.92 -26.80 10.28
CA GLU A 156 11.06 -25.86 9.16
C GLU A 156 9.83 -24.98 9.01
N LYS A 157 8.62 -25.53 9.19
CA LYS A 157 7.37 -24.73 9.17
C LYS A 157 7.38 -23.68 10.27
N GLU A 158 7.73 -24.04 11.50
CA GLU A 158 7.82 -23.11 12.62
C GLU A 158 8.83 -21.98 12.35
N LYS A 159 10.00 -22.34 11.78
CA LYS A 159 11.01 -21.38 11.40
C LYS A 159 10.50 -20.38 10.35
N LEU A 160 9.83 -20.86 9.31
CA LEU A 160 9.26 -20.00 8.26
C LEU A 160 8.15 -19.11 8.81
N ILE A 161 7.26 -19.62 9.68
CA ILE A 161 6.21 -18.84 10.33
C ILE A 161 6.82 -17.73 11.20
N LYS A 162 7.82 -18.06 12.02
CA LYS A 162 8.53 -17.06 12.84
C LYS A 162 9.18 -15.98 11.96
N ASN A 163 9.77 -16.38 10.85
CA ASN A 163 10.38 -15.44 9.92
C ASN A 163 9.35 -14.58 9.19
N ALA A 164 8.19 -15.14 8.82
CA ALA A 164 7.10 -14.38 8.24
C ALA A 164 6.64 -13.24 9.16
N TYR A 165 6.53 -13.48 10.46
CA TYR A 165 6.25 -12.42 11.45
C TYR A 165 7.36 -11.36 11.53
N ARG A 166 8.64 -11.75 11.41
CA ARG A 166 9.77 -10.80 11.37
C ARG A 166 9.69 -9.90 10.13
N ILE A 167 9.45 -10.49 8.95
CA ILE A 167 9.37 -9.78 7.67
C ILE A 167 8.24 -8.74 7.69
N VAL A 168 7.06 -9.09 8.19
CA VAL A 168 5.93 -8.15 8.22
C VAL A 168 6.01 -7.14 9.38
N GLY A 169 7.10 -7.16 10.16
CA GLY A 169 7.32 -6.23 11.27
C GLY A 169 6.43 -6.48 12.48
N GLY A 170 5.88 -7.70 12.59
CA GLY A 170 5.01 -8.10 13.71
C GLY A 170 5.76 -8.62 14.94
N GLY A 171 7.08 -8.90 14.84
CA GLY A 171 7.86 -9.47 15.93
C GLY A 171 7.30 -10.81 16.45
N GLU A 172 7.73 -11.25 17.63
CA GLU A 172 6.96 -12.23 18.41
C GLU A 172 5.65 -11.56 18.87
N LYS A 173 4.56 -12.32 19.01
CA LYS A 173 3.23 -11.77 19.40
C LYS A 173 3.26 -10.87 20.65
N SER A 174 4.27 -11.04 21.51
CA SER A 174 4.55 -10.21 22.67
C SER A 174 5.17 -8.86 22.37
N ASP A 175 5.77 -8.70 21.18
CA ASP A 175 6.48 -7.50 20.74
C ASP A 175 5.71 -6.71 19.68
N LEU A 176 4.43 -6.97 19.52
CA LEU A 176 3.53 -6.12 18.75
C LEU A 176 3.63 -4.70 19.32
N ASN A 177 4.58 -3.94 18.77
CA ASN A 177 4.85 -2.59 19.22
C ASN A 177 3.61 -1.74 18.93
N PRO A 178 2.82 -1.34 19.94
CA PRO A 178 1.66 -0.49 19.73
C PRO A 178 2.03 0.88 19.16
N LYS A 179 3.32 1.19 19.13
CA LYS A 179 3.91 2.39 18.54
C LYS A 179 4.53 2.05 17.17
N ARG A 180 3.81 1.34 16.29
CA ARG A 180 4.32 1.21 14.93
C ARG A 180 4.60 2.63 14.41
N GLU A 181 5.89 2.91 14.24
CA GLU A 181 6.33 4.22 13.81
C GLU A 181 5.57 4.61 12.53
N ILE A 182 5.09 5.82 12.53
CA ILE A 182 4.63 6.51 11.32
C ILE A 182 5.64 6.21 10.22
N PRO A 183 5.22 5.82 9.04
CA PRO A 183 6.15 5.67 7.93
C PRO A 183 6.96 6.96 7.81
N ARG A 184 8.23 6.93 8.25
CA ARG A 184 9.14 8.09 8.18
C ARG A 184 9.20 8.65 6.76
N GLU A 185 9.05 7.75 5.80
CA GLU A 185 9.02 8.03 4.37
C GLU A 185 7.97 9.09 3.98
N THR A 186 6.73 8.99 4.48
CA THR A 186 5.69 9.97 4.11
C THR A 186 5.83 11.28 4.84
N THR A 187 6.32 11.27 6.08
CA THR A 187 6.48 12.48 6.90
C THR A 187 7.55 13.41 6.34
N GLN A 188 8.66 12.87 5.82
CA GLN A 188 9.72 13.68 5.22
C GLN A 188 9.27 14.49 3.99
N TYR A 189 8.20 14.04 3.31
CA TYR A 189 7.63 14.73 2.14
C TYR A 189 6.48 15.69 2.48
N GLY A 190 6.21 15.90 3.77
CA GLY A 190 5.12 16.77 4.22
C GLY A 190 3.72 16.20 3.95
N VAL A 191 3.60 14.91 3.69
CA VAL A 191 2.29 14.24 3.52
C VAL A 191 1.53 14.26 4.84
N LYS A 192 0.26 14.65 4.79
CA LYS A 192 -0.59 14.73 5.97
C LYS A 192 -0.81 13.35 6.57
N GLN A 193 -0.51 13.26 7.86
CA GLN A 193 -0.82 12.08 8.64
C GLN A 193 -2.18 12.23 9.34
N ILE A 194 -2.98 11.16 9.26
CA ILE A 194 -4.22 10.98 10.00
C ILE A 194 -3.98 9.85 11.01
N ILE A 195 -4.04 10.20 12.28
CA ILE A 195 -3.87 9.25 13.37
C ILE A 195 -5.24 8.73 13.77
N ARG A 196 -5.39 7.41 13.81
CA ARG A 196 -6.55 6.71 14.32
C ARG A 196 -6.22 6.06 15.67
N ASP A 197 -7.17 6.09 16.55
CA ASP A 197 -7.19 5.34 17.81
C ASP A 197 -8.30 4.29 17.81
N ASP A 198 -8.46 3.58 18.91
CA ASP A 198 -9.47 2.52 19.07
C ASP A 198 -10.92 3.02 18.96
N ASN A 199 -11.15 4.33 19.14
CA ASN A 199 -12.48 4.94 19.09
C ASN A 199 -12.77 5.57 17.72
N SER A 200 -11.79 5.63 16.83
CA SER A 200 -11.93 6.27 15.53
C SER A 200 -12.80 5.42 14.60
N THR A 201 -13.94 5.95 14.17
CA THR A 201 -14.80 5.28 13.19
C THR A 201 -14.28 5.47 11.76
N VAL A 202 -14.79 4.67 10.84
CA VAL A 202 -14.49 4.78 9.41
C VAL A 202 -14.95 6.14 8.87
N GLU A 203 -16.15 6.55 9.29
CA GLU A 203 -16.77 7.82 8.89
C GLU A 203 -15.94 9.01 9.36
N GLN A 204 -15.51 9.03 10.62
CA GLN A 204 -14.64 10.08 11.16
C GLN A 204 -13.30 10.16 10.43
N THR A 205 -12.72 9.00 10.09
CA THR A 205 -11.48 8.95 9.29
C THR A 205 -11.71 9.52 7.90
N ALA A 206 -12.80 9.15 7.23
CA ALA A 206 -13.15 9.66 5.91
C ALA A 206 -13.45 11.18 5.95
N ASP A 207 -14.08 11.69 7.02
CA ASP A 207 -14.29 13.13 7.23
C ASP A 207 -12.98 13.91 7.29
N LEU A 208 -12.00 13.39 8.03
CA LEU A 208 -10.67 14.02 8.13
C LEU A 208 -9.95 14.01 6.77
N ILE A 209 -10.03 12.90 6.03
CA ILE A 209 -9.44 12.79 4.69
C ILE A 209 -10.13 13.76 3.73
N ALA A 210 -11.45 13.76 3.70
CA ALA A 210 -12.26 14.63 2.83
C ALA A 210 -11.95 16.12 3.11
N LYS A 211 -11.93 16.50 4.37
CA LYS A 211 -11.57 17.85 4.79
C LYS A 211 -10.16 18.24 4.31
N TYR A 212 -9.19 17.35 4.45
CA TYR A 212 -7.81 17.61 4.01
C TYR A 212 -7.72 17.74 2.49
N PHE A 213 -8.47 16.93 1.75
CA PHE A 213 -8.53 16.99 0.29
C PHE A 213 -9.38 18.15 -0.24
N GLY A 214 -10.03 18.92 0.63
CA GLY A 214 -10.90 20.03 0.24
C GLY A 214 -12.22 19.59 -0.41
N LEU A 215 -12.64 18.36 -0.13
CA LEU A 215 -13.91 17.82 -0.63
C LEU A 215 -15.09 18.40 0.17
N PRO A 216 -16.26 18.59 -0.47
CA PRO A 216 -17.45 19.08 0.22
C PRO A 216 -17.90 18.08 1.30
N GLN A 217 -18.41 18.56 2.42
CA GLN A 217 -19.00 17.69 3.44
C GLN A 217 -20.25 16.98 2.89
N ARG A 218 -20.27 15.66 3.00
CA ARG A 218 -21.37 14.79 2.58
C ARG A 218 -21.66 13.72 3.61
#